data_507c9a23f133dc855d57a646a9689795
#
_entry.id   507c9a23f133dc855d57a646a9689795
#
_cell.length_a   1.000
_cell.length_b   1.000
_cell.length_c   1.000
_cell.angle_alpha   90.00
_cell.angle_beta   90.00
_cell.angle_gamma   90.00
#
_symmetry.space_group_name_H-M   'P 1'
#
loop_
_entity.id
_entity.type
_entity.pdbx_description
1 polymer ?
#
loop_
_entity_poly.entity_id
_entity_poly.type
_entity_poly.pdbx_seq_one_letter_code
_entity_poly.pdbx_strand_id
1 'polypeptide(L)'
;MSSSSASISRRTVIAGGLATAAALTLAACGSKTGLTEKNGVTTISIGATPKPHVEILQWVQDNLTEGTGIKLDIVSINDYQTPNTSLNDGSLAANFFQTPNFLAQQNKDKGYSLVSIANVHIEPMGIYTSKGYKDVKEIKEGGT
;
A
#
# COMPACT_ATOMS: atom_id res chain seq x y z
N MET A 1 -78.69 3.94 -7.02
CA MET A 1 -77.37 4.61 -7.05
C MET A 1 -76.56 3.97 -5.92
N SER A 2 -75.73 2.97 -6.28
CA SER A 2 -74.91 2.22 -5.30
C SER A 2 -73.43 2.46 -5.62
N SER A 3 -72.75 3.14 -4.73
CA SER A 3 -71.28 3.37 -4.80
C SER A 3 -70.57 2.18 -4.24
N SER A 4 -69.84 1.43 -5.06
CA SER A 4 -68.90 0.39 -4.62
C SER A 4 -67.53 1.00 -4.34
N SER A 5 -67.20 1.10 -3.05
CA SER A 5 -65.84 1.45 -2.61
C SER A 5 -64.95 0.20 -2.62
N ALA A 6 -63.98 0.18 -3.52
CA ALA A 6 -62.95 -0.85 -3.53
C ALA A 6 -61.92 -0.59 -2.42
N SER A 7 -61.89 -1.44 -1.40
CA SER A 7 -60.87 -1.38 -0.35
C SER A 7 -59.53 -2.00 -0.84
N ILE A 8 -58.53 -1.18 -1.00
CA ILE A 8 -57.18 -1.60 -1.32
C ILE A 8 -56.55 -2.17 -0.03
N SER A 9 -56.30 -3.50 -0.04
CA SER A 9 -55.70 -4.21 1.07
C SER A 9 -54.23 -3.79 1.27
N ARG A 10 -53.88 -3.35 2.48
CA ARG A 10 -52.55 -2.94 2.91
C ARG A 10 -51.46 -4.01 2.83
N ARG A 11 -51.80 -5.25 2.43
CA ARG A 11 -50.88 -6.39 2.35
C ARG A 11 -50.15 -6.51 1.01
N THR A 12 -50.55 -5.81 -0.05
CA THR A 12 -49.95 -5.97 -1.39
C THR A 12 -48.81 -4.97 -1.65
N VAL A 13 -48.59 -3.98 -0.79
CA VAL A 13 -47.55 -2.94 -0.98
C VAL A 13 -46.19 -3.33 -0.37
N ILE A 14 -46.15 -4.38 0.48
CA ILE A 14 -44.91 -4.74 1.20
C ILE A 14 -44.05 -5.75 0.42
N ALA A 15 -44.60 -6.45 -0.58
CA ALA A 15 -43.87 -7.50 -1.30
C ALA A 15 -43.02 -7.00 -2.49
N GLY A 16 -43.23 -5.76 -2.94
CA GLY A 16 -42.52 -5.19 -4.09
C GLY A 16 -41.30 -4.31 -3.76
N GLY A 17 -41.11 -3.92 -2.50
CA GLY A 17 -40.11 -2.93 -2.08
C GLY A 17 -38.77 -3.48 -1.59
N LEU A 18 -38.67 -4.80 -1.34
CA LEU A 18 -37.48 -5.39 -0.71
C LEU A 18 -36.47 -6.02 -1.69
N ALA A 19 -36.82 -6.16 -2.97
CA ALA A 19 -35.94 -6.80 -3.95
C ALA A 19 -35.00 -5.82 -4.68
N THR A 20 -35.24 -4.51 -4.60
CA THR A 20 -34.41 -3.49 -5.30
C THR A 20 -33.42 -2.77 -4.39
N ALA A 21 -33.53 -2.93 -3.06
CA ALA A 21 -32.63 -2.26 -2.12
C ALA A 21 -31.31 -3.02 -1.84
N ALA A 22 -31.25 -4.31 -2.18
CA ALA A 22 -30.08 -5.16 -1.91
C ALA A 22 -28.96 -5.05 -2.97
N ALA A 23 -29.22 -4.47 -4.13
CA ALA A 23 -28.23 -4.38 -5.23
C ALA A 23 -27.38 -3.10 -5.24
N LEU A 24 -27.68 -2.12 -4.37
CA LEU A 24 -27.01 -0.81 -4.37
C LEU A 24 -25.99 -0.62 -3.22
N THR A 25 -25.81 -1.60 -2.32
CA THR A 25 -24.92 -1.45 -1.16
C THR A 25 -23.52 -2.06 -1.34
N LEU A 26 -23.22 -2.73 -2.48
CA LEU A 26 -21.88 -3.28 -2.73
C LEU A 26 -20.92 -2.32 -3.47
N ALA A 27 -21.37 -1.14 -3.88
CA ALA A 27 -20.53 -0.22 -4.67
C ALA A 27 -19.82 0.86 -3.84
N ALA A 28 -19.95 0.89 -2.51
CA ALA A 28 -19.47 1.98 -1.67
C ALA A 28 -18.26 1.67 -0.77
N CYS A 29 -17.65 0.48 -0.87
CA CYS A 29 -16.39 0.17 -0.17
C CYS A 29 -15.24 -0.01 -1.15
N GLY A 30 -14.96 0.99 -1.94
CA GLY A 30 -13.66 1.17 -2.57
C GLY A 30 -12.66 1.69 -1.53
N SER A 31 -12.34 0.90 -0.51
CA SER A 31 -11.18 1.19 0.34
C SER A 31 -9.98 1.23 -0.59
N LYS A 32 -9.30 2.38 -0.68
CA LYS A 32 -7.99 2.47 -1.31
C LYS A 32 -7.07 1.55 -0.52
N THR A 33 -6.70 0.43 -1.10
CA THR A 33 -5.86 -0.59 -0.44
C THR A 33 -4.56 -0.82 -1.19
N GLY A 34 -4.33 -0.04 -2.28
CA GLY A 34 -3.23 -0.31 -3.19
C GLY A 34 -3.31 -1.69 -3.88
N LEU A 35 -4.44 -2.40 -3.69
CA LEU A 35 -4.70 -3.71 -4.29
C LEU A 35 -5.82 -3.59 -5.32
N THR A 36 -5.66 -4.23 -6.47
CA THR A 36 -6.73 -4.37 -7.45
C THR A 36 -6.78 -5.81 -7.95
N GLU A 37 -7.99 -6.36 -8.10
CA GLU A 37 -8.18 -7.69 -8.66
C GLU A 37 -8.95 -7.59 -9.98
N LYS A 38 -8.42 -8.23 -11.02
CA LYS A 38 -9.06 -8.32 -12.32
C LYS A 38 -8.73 -9.65 -12.99
N ASN A 39 -9.77 -10.37 -13.41
CA ASN A 39 -9.63 -11.66 -14.12
C ASN A 39 -8.77 -12.69 -13.37
N GLY A 40 -8.88 -12.77 -12.03
CA GLY A 40 -8.10 -13.70 -11.22
C GLY A 40 -6.63 -13.28 -11.01
N VAL A 41 -6.25 -12.06 -11.41
CA VAL A 41 -4.93 -11.49 -11.13
C VAL A 41 -5.07 -10.38 -10.11
N THR A 42 -4.34 -10.51 -9.00
CA THR A 42 -4.20 -9.48 -7.96
C THR A 42 -3.00 -8.60 -8.28
N THR A 43 -3.23 -7.33 -8.56
CA THR A 43 -2.18 -6.33 -8.70
C THR A 43 -1.92 -5.67 -7.36
N ILE A 44 -0.64 -5.67 -6.93
CA ILE A 44 -0.14 -5.09 -5.69
C ILE A 44 0.64 -3.82 -6.05
N SER A 45 0.13 -2.64 -5.66
CA SER A 45 0.87 -1.39 -5.81
C SER A 45 1.91 -1.28 -4.69
N ILE A 46 3.19 -1.25 -5.04
CA ILE A 46 4.31 -1.25 -4.11
C ILE A 46 5.27 -0.09 -4.38
N GLY A 47 5.42 0.79 -3.38
CA GLY A 47 6.35 1.92 -3.45
C GLY A 47 7.76 1.52 -3.05
N ALA A 48 8.76 1.93 -3.84
CA ALA A 48 10.15 1.60 -3.58
C ALA A 48 11.11 2.71 -4.02
N THR A 49 12.26 2.83 -3.35
CA THR A 49 13.34 3.69 -3.82
C THR A 49 14.04 3.07 -5.04
N PRO A 50 14.59 3.89 -5.97
CA PRO A 50 15.09 3.38 -7.26
C PRO A 50 16.11 2.25 -7.15
N LYS A 51 17.11 2.43 -6.29
CA LYS A 51 18.21 1.46 -6.10
C LYS A 51 18.42 1.14 -4.63
N PRO A 52 18.59 -0.13 -4.27
CA PRO A 52 18.46 -1.34 -5.12
C PRO A 52 17.00 -1.84 -5.20
N HIS A 53 16.04 -1.21 -4.51
CA HIS A 53 14.73 -1.74 -4.19
C HIS A 53 13.84 -1.95 -5.43
N VAL A 54 13.73 -0.96 -6.33
CA VAL A 54 12.97 -1.12 -7.60
C VAL A 54 13.59 -2.22 -8.46
N GLU A 55 14.93 -2.31 -8.52
CA GLU A 55 15.62 -3.33 -9.31
C GLU A 55 15.31 -4.74 -8.79
N ILE A 56 15.28 -4.92 -7.46
CA ILE A 56 14.90 -6.19 -6.82
C ILE A 56 13.44 -6.54 -7.13
N LEU A 57 12.51 -5.59 -6.99
CA LEU A 57 11.09 -5.82 -7.29
C LEU A 57 10.86 -6.14 -8.76
N GLN A 58 11.58 -5.48 -9.67
CA GLN A 58 11.50 -5.78 -11.10
C GLN A 58 11.96 -7.20 -11.38
N TRP A 59 13.07 -7.62 -10.78
CA TRP A 59 13.55 -8.99 -10.89
C TRP A 59 12.51 -10.01 -10.36
N VAL A 60 11.86 -9.71 -9.23
CA VAL A 60 10.78 -10.55 -8.66
C VAL A 60 9.61 -10.63 -9.65
N GLN A 61 9.18 -9.48 -10.21
CA GLN A 61 8.10 -9.42 -11.19
C GLN A 61 8.41 -10.30 -12.41
N ASP A 62 9.63 -10.22 -12.93
CA ASP A 62 10.02 -10.87 -14.17
C ASP A 62 10.29 -12.38 -13.99
N ASN A 63 10.63 -12.84 -12.77
CA ASN A 63 11.08 -14.21 -12.56
C ASN A 63 10.20 -15.04 -11.62
N LEU A 64 9.39 -14.41 -10.74
CA LEU A 64 8.70 -15.14 -9.68
C LEU A 64 7.17 -14.98 -9.71
N THR A 65 6.60 -14.07 -10.50
CA THR A 65 5.14 -13.83 -10.49
C THR A 65 4.38 -14.62 -11.55
N GLU A 66 5.06 -15.19 -12.54
CA GLU A 66 4.40 -15.97 -13.60
C GLU A 66 3.62 -17.16 -13.01
N GLY A 67 2.37 -17.31 -13.42
CA GLY A 67 1.49 -18.39 -12.97
C GLY A 67 0.96 -18.27 -11.53
N THR A 68 1.37 -17.24 -10.77
CA THR A 68 0.95 -17.06 -9.36
C THR A 68 -0.39 -16.32 -9.21
N GLY A 69 -0.89 -15.66 -10.26
CA GLY A 69 -2.02 -14.74 -10.17
C GLY A 69 -1.67 -13.41 -9.50
N ILE A 70 -0.38 -13.11 -9.31
CA ILE A 70 0.11 -11.86 -8.73
C ILE A 70 0.81 -11.01 -9.79
N LYS A 71 0.58 -9.70 -9.76
CA LYS A 71 1.28 -8.69 -10.53
C LYS A 71 1.74 -7.58 -9.61
N LEU A 72 2.97 -7.10 -9.77
CA LEU A 72 3.46 -5.92 -9.06
C LEU A 72 3.26 -4.68 -9.93
N ASP A 73 2.67 -3.63 -9.34
CA ASP A 73 2.65 -2.27 -9.85
C ASP A 73 3.70 -1.48 -9.07
N ILE A 74 4.92 -1.39 -9.64
CA ILE A 74 6.11 -0.87 -8.96
C ILE A 74 6.16 0.64 -9.14
N VAL A 75 5.97 1.38 -8.04
CA VAL A 75 6.00 2.84 -7.99
C VAL A 75 7.37 3.29 -7.49
N SER A 76 8.19 3.85 -8.37
CA SER A 76 9.50 4.40 -7.99
C SER A 76 9.35 5.76 -7.30
N ILE A 77 9.88 5.89 -6.09
CA ILE A 77 9.76 7.07 -5.23
C ILE A 77 11.16 7.50 -4.75
N ASN A 78 11.52 8.75 -5.00
CA ASN A 78 12.88 9.27 -4.73
C ASN A 78 13.07 9.88 -3.34
N ASP A 79 12.06 9.87 -2.49
CA ASP A 79 12.11 10.42 -1.14
C ASP A 79 11.74 9.38 -0.08
N TYR A 80 12.02 9.69 1.20
CA TYR A 80 11.78 8.79 2.32
C TYR A 80 10.49 9.09 3.11
N GLN A 81 9.69 10.08 2.70
CA GLN A 81 8.43 10.43 3.39
C GLN A 81 7.21 9.85 2.65
N THR A 82 7.19 10.00 1.33
CA THR A 82 6.07 9.59 0.48
C THR A 82 5.72 8.10 0.60
N PRO A 83 6.66 7.13 0.65
CA PRO A 83 6.29 5.72 0.71
C PRO A 83 5.43 5.34 1.92
N ASN A 84 5.76 5.86 3.11
CA ASN A 84 4.97 5.59 4.31
C ASN A 84 3.64 6.35 4.34
N THR A 85 3.60 7.58 3.84
CA THR A 85 2.36 8.35 3.72
C THR A 85 1.38 7.65 2.79
N SER A 86 1.84 7.23 1.61
CA SER A 86 1.00 6.54 0.60
C SER A 86 0.55 5.14 1.04
N LEU A 87 1.36 4.45 1.86
CA LEU A 87 0.93 3.20 2.49
C LEU A 87 -0.13 3.45 3.56
N ASN A 88 0.05 4.49 4.38
CA ASN A 88 -0.89 4.82 5.45
C ASN A 88 -2.25 5.31 4.92
N ASP A 89 -2.28 6.02 3.79
CA ASP A 89 -3.54 6.50 3.16
C ASP A 89 -4.18 5.46 2.23
N GLY A 90 -3.55 4.29 2.05
CA GLY A 90 -4.04 3.19 1.22
C GLY A 90 -3.80 3.36 -0.28
N SER A 91 -3.03 4.34 -0.73
CA SER A 91 -2.65 4.50 -2.14
C SER A 91 -1.66 3.43 -2.58
N LEU A 92 -0.88 2.88 -1.65
CA LEU A 92 -0.02 1.73 -1.83
C LEU A 92 -0.49 0.56 -0.95
N ALA A 93 -0.29 -0.67 -1.41
CA ALA A 93 -0.50 -1.89 -0.63
C ALA A 93 0.73 -2.26 0.22
N ALA A 94 1.90 -1.88 -0.24
CA ALA A 94 3.17 -2.13 0.43
C ALA A 94 4.21 -1.06 0.06
N ASN A 95 5.29 -1.01 0.84
CA ASN A 95 6.49 -0.29 0.43
C ASN A 95 7.75 -1.13 0.73
N PHE A 96 8.83 -0.83 0.00
CA PHE A 96 10.11 -1.50 0.15
C PHE A 96 11.25 -0.48 0.00
N PHE A 97 11.79 0.02 1.13
CA PHE A 97 12.84 1.04 1.12
C PHE A 97 13.53 1.26 2.47
N GLN A 98 12.96 0.79 3.59
CA GLN A 98 13.32 1.27 4.92
C GLN A 98 13.86 0.19 5.83
N THR A 99 14.63 0.62 6.83
CA THR A 99 15.08 -0.22 7.94
C THR A 99 14.00 -0.32 9.03
N PRO A 100 14.01 -1.36 9.88
CA PRO A 100 13.10 -1.47 11.02
C PRO A 100 13.15 -0.26 11.97
N ASN A 101 14.35 0.30 12.20
CA ASN A 101 14.51 1.47 13.07
C ASN A 101 13.87 2.73 12.48
N PHE A 102 14.00 2.94 11.16
CA PHE A 102 13.35 4.06 10.49
C PHE A 102 11.83 3.91 10.53
N LEU A 103 11.29 2.71 10.27
CA LEU A 103 9.86 2.43 10.38
C LEU A 103 9.34 2.74 11.79
N ALA A 104 10.03 2.28 12.83
CA ALA A 104 9.64 2.53 14.23
C ALA A 104 9.60 4.04 14.54
N GLN A 105 10.58 4.80 14.06
CA GLN A 105 10.61 6.25 14.22
C GLN A 105 9.46 6.93 13.47
N GLN A 106 9.19 6.54 12.21
CA GLN A 106 8.09 7.10 11.42
C GLN A 106 6.72 6.81 12.06
N ASN A 107 6.51 5.60 12.57
CA ASN A 107 5.29 5.25 13.29
C ASN A 107 5.09 6.15 14.53
N LYS A 108 6.15 6.36 15.31
CA LYS A 108 6.12 7.22 16.49
C LYS A 108 5.84 8.69 16.14
N ASP A 109 6.55 9.24 15.16
CA ASP A 109 6.51 10.67 14.86
C ASP A 109 5.25 11.08 14.10
N LYS A 110 4.71 10.19 13.28
CA LYS A 110 3.56 10.45 12.41
C LYS A 110 2.26 9.80 12.90
N GLY A 111 2.32 8.98 13.94
CA GLY A 111 1.15 8.25 14.45
C GLY A 111 0.69 7.14 13.51
N TYR A 112 1.59 6.58 12.69
CA TYR A 112 1.26 5.46 11.82
C TYR A 112 1.24 4.15 12.60
N SER A 113 0.55 3.13 12.03
CA SER A 113 0.50 1.76 12.55
C SER A 113 1.02 0.76 11.52
N LEU A 114 2.05 1.15 10.77
CA LEU A 114 2.65 0.32 9.73
C LEU A 114 3.49 -0.80 10.35
N VAL A 115 3.48 -1.98 9.72
CA VAL A 115 4.20 -3.16 10.20
C VAL A 115 5.19 -3.67 9.17
N SER A 116 6.35 -4.17 9.62
CA SER A 116 7.29 -4.88 8.77
C SER A 116 6.81 -6.33 8.61
N ILE A 117 6.67 -6.80 7.36
CA ILE A 117 6.24 -8.16 7.04
C ILE A 117 7.41 -9.09 6.71
N ALA A 118 8.53 -8.53 6.23
CA ALA A 118 9.74 -9.28 5.89
C ALA A 118 10.97 -8.38 5.85
N ASN A 119 12.13 -8.97 6.13
CA ASN A 119 13.44 -8.38 5.86
C ASN A 119 13.98 -9.01 4.57
N VAL A 120 14.38 -8.19 3.61
CA VAL A 120 14.79 -8.66 2.27
C VAL A 120 16.31 -8.69 2.12
N HIS A 121 17.00 -7.63 2.54
CA HIS A 121 18.46 -7.51 2.44
C HIS A 121 19.02 -6.59 3.52
N ILE A 122 20.35 -6.55 3.62
CA ILE A 122 21.10 -5.66 4.51
C ILE A 122 21.94 -4.73 3.63
N GLU A 123 21.86 -3.43 3.89
CA GLU A 123 22.72 -2.42 3.27
C GLU A 123 23.80 -2.00 4.27
N PRO A 124 25.08 -2.27 4.00
CA PRO A 124 26.17 -1.83 4.87
C PRO A 124 26.31 -0.30 4.79
N MET A 125 26.50 0.34 5.95
CA MET A 125 26.82 1.76 6.02
C MET A 125 28.33 1.95 5.83
N GLY A 126 28.72 2.86 4.95
CA GLY A 126 30.11 3.28 4.74
C GLY A 126 30.32 4.73 5.18
N ILE A 127 31.49 5.02 5.75
CA ILE A 127 31.95 6.39 5.99
C ILE A 127 32.92 6.74 4.88
N TYR A 128 32.65 7.86 4.19
CA TYR A 128 33.42 8.28 3.04
C TYR A 128 34.06 9.65 3.31
N THR A 129 35.26 9.89 2.77
CA THR A 129 35.94 11.15 2.87
C THR A 129 36.57 11.54 1.53
N SER A 130 36.53 12.83 1.19
CA SER A 130 37.26 13.40 0.06
C SER A 130 38.65 13.94 0.47
N LYS A 131 39.00 13.90 1.78
CA LYS A 131 40.21 14.50 2.34
C LYS A 131 41.39 13.54 2.46
N GLY A 132 41.27 12.32 1.90
CA GLY A 132 42.38 11.35 1.85
C GLY A 132 42.64 10.60 3.16
N TYR A 133 41.78 10.74 4.19
CA TYR A 133 41.87 9.91 5.42
C TYR A 133 41.63 8.44 5.08
N LYS A 134 42.40 7.56 5.70
CA LYS A 134 42.31 6.10 5.54
C LYS A 134 41.65 5.41 6.73
N ASP A 135 41.60 6.10 7.88
CA ASP A 135 40.99 5.60 9.12
C ASP A 135 40.24 6.76 9.80
N VAL A 136 39.11 6.44 10.42
CA VAL A 136 38.31 7.41 11.20
C VAL A 136 39.09 8.05 12.34
N LYS A 137 40.14 7.34 12.87
CA LYS A 137 41.02 7.83 13.92
C LYS A 137 41.92 8.99 13.47
N GLU A 138 42.10 9.18 12.17
CA GLU A 138 42.87 10.31 11.62
C GLU A 138 42.06 11.61 11.60
N ILE A 139 40.75 11.52 11.82
CA ILE A 139 39.85 12.69 11.89
C ILE A 139 40.01 13.33 13.26
N LYS A 140 40.49 14.57 13.30
CA LYS A 140 40.62 15.34 14.54
C LYS A 140 39.22 15.63 15.12
N GLU A 141 39.14 15.72 16.47
CA GLU A 141 37.91 16.14 17.14
C GLU A 141 37.45 17.50 16.63
N GLY A 142 36.16 17.62 16.27
CA GLY A 142 35.63 18.85 15.65
C GLY A 142 36.00 19.03 14.16
N GLY A 143 36.61 18.04 13.54
CA GLY A 143 36.92 18.06 12.11
C GLY A 143 35.64 17.98 11.25
N THR A 144 35.52 18.87 10.23
CA THR A 144 34.45 18.89 9.23
C THR A 144 35.00 18.45 7.88
#